data_601f986b52ef8409d10c86661655266f
#
_entry.id   601f986b52ef8409d10c86661655266f
#
_cell.length_a   1.000
_cell.length_b   1.000
_cell.length_c   1.000
_cell.angle_alpha   90.00
_cell.angle_beta   90.00
_cell.angle_gamma   90.00
#
_symmetry.space_group_name_H-M   'P 1'
#
loop_
_entity.id
_entity.type
_entity.pdbx_description
1 polymer ?
#
loop_
_entity_poly.entity_id
_entity_poly.type
_entity_poly.pdbx_seq_one_letter_code
_entity_poly.pdbx_strand_id
1 'polypeptide(L)'
;MYDFATKPPTILVIDDDAEVRYSLGRVLSSKKYQVIEAASGELGVAAVKKGPVPDLIFLDIRMSGISGIEALQHIRAVNPKQLVVLMTAFGTAQTAIEAMKYGAFDYLMKPFDPAKVLTIAETALKAHADMRAVVNYKPTINSDDYKEGIVGSSPVMQDVFKIIGQVTASDVTVMITGESGTGKELVARSIWKHSHRAGKPFIAVNCAAIPDN
;
A
#
# COMPACT_ATOMS: atom_id res chain seq x y z
N MET A 1 -15.40 1.73 19.92
CA MET A 1 -15.67 0.32 19.65
C MET A 1 -16.59 0.28 18.46
N TYR A 2 -16.14 -0.25 17.31
CA TYR A 2 -17.00 -0.34 16.13
C TYR A 2 -18.12 -1.34 16.46
N ASP A 3 -19.35 -0.86 16.44
CA ASP A 3 -20.50 -1.74 16.69
C ASP A 3 -20.82 -2.51 15.41
N PHE A 4 -20.19 -3.66 15.25
CA PHE A 4 -20.47 -4.61 14.16
C PHE A 4 -21.88 -5.25 14.25
N ALA A 5 -22.67 -4.85 15.24
CA ALA A 5 -23.99 -5.43 15.47
C ALA A 5 -25.06 -4.97 14.46
N THR A 6 -24.86 -3.84 13.75
CA THR A 6 -25.88 -3.28 12.88
C THR A 6 -25.68 -3.57 11.39
N LYS A 7 -24.44 -3.70 10.89
CA LYS A 7 -24.16 -4.10 9.50
C LYS A 7 -22.75 -4.67 9.37
N PRO A 8 -22.57 -5.87 8.78
CA PRO A 8 -21.25 -6.42 8.52
C PRO A 8 -20.48 -5.53 7.55
N PRO A 9 -19.15 -5.34 7.77
CA PRO A 9 -18.30 -4.61 6.84
C PRO A 9 -18.32 -5.22 5.44
N THR A 10 -18.34 -4.35 4.43
CA THR A 10 -18.32 -4.74 3.02
C THR A 10 -16.91 -4.61 2.47
N ILE A 11 -16.36 -5.69 1.93
CA ILE A 11 -15.02 -5.76 1.35
C ILE A 11 -15.16 -6.05 -0.14
N LEU A 12 -14.53 -5.21 -0.97
CA LEU A 12 -14.46 -5.43 -2.42
C LEU A 12 -13.13 -6.10 -2.76
N VAL A 13 -13.18 -7.23 -3.48
CA VAL A 13 -12.01 -7.95 -4.00
C VAL A 13 -11.95 -7.75 -5.51
N ILE A 14 -10.85 -7.17 -6.01
CA ILE A 14 -10.62 -6.86 -7.42
C ILE A 14 -9.39 -7.63 -7.87
N ASP A 15 -9.58 -8.62 -8.72
CA ASP A 15 -8.54 -9.50 -9.26
C ASP A 15 -9.06 -10.15 -10.54
N ASP A 16 -8.27 -10.34 -11.58
CA ASP A 16 -8.74 -11.02 -12.80
C ASP A 16 -8.72 -12.55 -12.65
N ASP A 17 -7.97 -13.09 -11.67
CA ASP A 17 -7.96 -14.51 -11.34
C ASP A 17 -9.15 -14.90 -10.46
N ALA A 18 -10.03 -15.77 -11.01
CA ALA A 18 -11.22 -16.25 -10.31
C ALA A 18 -10.89 -17.11 -9.07
N GLU A 19 -9.78 -17.87 -9.08
CA GLU A 19 -9.36 -18.69 -7.95
C GLU A 19 -8.90 -17.82 -6.78
N VAL A 20 -8.20 -16.75 -7.07
CA VAL A 20 -7.77 -15.75 -6.07
C VAL A 20 -8.99 -15.09 -5.44
N ARG A 21 -9.96 -14.61 -6.25
CA ARG A 21 -11.20 -14.01 -5.73
C ARG A 21 -11.97 -14.99 -4.85
N TYR A 22 -12.16 -16.23 -5.31
CA TYR A 22 -12.84 -17.26 -4.55
C TYR A 22 -12.15 -17.57 -3.21
N SER A 23 -10.83 -17.72 -3.22
CA SER A 23 -10.03 -18.02 -2.02
C SER A 23 -10.13 -16.90 -0.99
N LEU A 24 -9.95 -15.64 -1.41
CA LEU A 24 -10.10 -14.46 -0.56
C LEU A 24 -11.53 -14.32 -0.05
N GLY A 25 -12.52 -14.53 -0.91
CA GLY A 25 -13.93 -14.49 -0.54
C GLY A 25 -14.24 -15.47 0.59
N ARG A 26 -13.74 -16.71 0.52
CA ARG A 26 -13.89 -17.71 1.60
C ARG A 26 -13.23 -17.27 2.90
N VAL A 27 -12.00 -16.79 2.83
CA VAL A 27 -11.25 -16.34 4.02
C VAL A 27 -11.97 -15.18 4.70
N LEU A 28 -12.38 -14.17 3.95
CA LEU A 28 -13.04 -12.98 4.49
C LEU A 28 -14.45 -13.29 5.02
N SER A 29 -15.21 -14.15 4.31
CA SER A 29 -16.53 -14.56 4.76
C SER A 29 -16.51 -15.37 6.05
N SER A 30 -15.39 -16.03 6.40
CA SER A 30 -15.24 -16.75 7.68
C SER A 30 -15.39 -15.81 8.91
N LYS A 31 -15.13 -14.53 8.74
CA LYS A 31 -15.32 -13.46 9.74
C LYS A 31 -16.63 -12.69 9.55
N LYS A 32 -17.55 -13.23 8.77
CA LYS A 32 -18.87 -12.63 8.46
C LYS A 32 -18.79 -11.29 7.72
N TYR A 33 -17.68 -10.99 7.03
CA TYR A 33 -17.61 -9.83 6.14
C TYR A 33 -18.44 -10.09 4.89
N GLN A 34 -19.12 -9.06 4.39
CA GLN A 34 -19.80 -9.10 3.11
C GLN A 34 -18.75 -8.89 2.00
N VAL A 35 -18.59 -9.86 1.09
CA VAL A 35 -17.62 -9.77 0.00
C VAL A 35 -18.31 -9.47 -1.31
N ILE A 36 -17.79 -8.47 -2.04
CA ILE A 36 -18.15 -8.14 -3.40
C ILE A 36 -16.93 -8.42 -4.28
N GLU A 37 -17.13 -9.01 -5.47
CA GLU A 37 -16.06 -9.36 -6.39
C GLU A 37 -16.14 -8.54 -7.66
N ALA A 38 -14.96 -8.18 -8.20
CA ALA A 38 -14.81 -7.57 -9.52
C ALA A 38 -13.65 -8.24 -10.26
N ALA A 39 -13.89 -8.64 -11.50
CA ALA A 39 -12.95 -9.39 -12.33
C ALA A 39 -12.01 -8.50 -13.16
N SER A 40 -12.02 -7.19 -12.97
CA SER A 40 -11.07 -6.25 -13.56
C SER A 40 -11.02 -4.93 -12.81
N GLY A 41 -9.99 -4.12 -13.08
CA GLY A 41 -9.85 -2.79 -12.51
C GLY A 41 -11.02 -1.87 -12.86
N GLU A 42 -11.51 -1.91 -14.10
CA GLU A 42 -12.64 -1.12 -14.57
C GLU A 42 -13.93 -1.48 -13.83
N LEU A 43 -14.19 -2.78 -13.64
CA LEU A 43 -15.34 -3.24 -12.89
C LEU A 43 -15.26 -2.83 -11.42
N GLY A 44 -14.06 -2.91 -10.83
CA GLY A 44 -13.80 -2.45 -9.47
C GLY A 44 -14.05 -0.96 -9.29
N VAL A 45 -13.51 -0.13 -10.18
CA VAL A 45 -13.78 1.33 -10.21
C VAL A 45 -15.27 1.62 -10.40
N ALA A 46 -15.94 0.88 -11.29
CA ALA A 46 -17.38 1.03 -11.51
C ALA A 46 -18.20 0.66 -10.27
N ALA A 47 -17.80 -0.39 -9.53
CA ALA A 47 -18.45 -0.81 -8.30
C ALA A 47 -18.36 0.29 -7.22
N VAL A 48 -17.19 0.94 -7.07
CA VAL A 48 -17.01 2.06 -6.13
C VAL A 48 -17.82 3.28 -6.52
N LYS A 49 -18.00 3.55 -7.83
CA LYS A 49 -18.79 4.70 -8.33
C LYS A 49 -20.30 4.52 -8.20
N LYS A 50 -20.79 3.30 -8.39
CA LYS A 50 -22.25 3.05 -8.56
C LYS A 50 -22.87 2.34 -7.36
N GLY A 51 -22.09 1.68 -6.54
CA GLY A 51 -22.56 0.85 -5.43
C GLY A 51 -22.42 1.52 -4.06
N PRO A 52 -22.78 0.80 -3.00
CA PRO A 52 -22.42 1.20 -1.65
C PRO A 52 -20.88 1.20 -1.53
N VAL A 53 -20.34 2.27 -0.95
CA VAL A 53 -18.90 2.43 -0.75
C VAL A 53 -18.39 1.27 0.11
N PRO A 54 -17.43 0.44 -0.38
CA PRO A 54 -16.87 -0.64 0.42
C PRO A 54 -16.02 -0.08 1.57
N ASP A 55 -16.03 -0.77 2.71
CA ASP A 55 -15.22 -0.38 3.87
C ASP A 55 -13.72 -0.64 3.64
N LEU A 56 -13.40 -1.64 2.81
CA LEU A 56 -12.04 -2.02 2.42
C LEU A 56 -12.03 -2.59 0.99
N ILE A 57 -10.94 -2.36 0.26
CA ILE A 57 -10.71 -2.96 -1.06
C ILE A 57 -9.41 -3.76 -1.05
N PHE A 58 -9.45 -5.01 -1.50
CA PHE A 58 -8.27 -5.76 -1.94
C PHE A 58 -8.18 -5.65 -3.46
N LEU A 59 -7.04 -5.19 -3.98
CA LEU A 59 -6.86 -4.85 -5.38
C LEU A 59 -5.58 -5.46 -5.94
N ASP A 60 -5.69 -6.33 -6.92
CA ASP A 60 -4.49 -6.86 -7.60
C ASP A 60 -3.80 -5.77 -8.42
N ILE A 61 -2.45 -5.79 -8.41
CA ILE A 61 -1.64 -4.84 -9.18
C ILE A 61 -1.62 -5.20 -10.65
N ARG A 62 -1.57 -6.51 -10.97
CA ARG A 62 -1.42 -6.99 -12.34
C ARG A 62 -2.70 -7.61 -12.85
N MET A 63 -3.46 -6.84 -13.57
CA MET A 63 -4.68 -7.29 -14.24
C MET A 63 -4.64 -6.94 -15.71
N SER A 64 -5.42 -7.66 -16.52
CA SER A 64 -5.73 -7.27 -17.88
C SER A 64 -6.54 -5.97 -17.88
N GLY A 65 -6.32 -5.08 -18.86
CA GLY A 65 -6.91 -3.74 -18.90
C GLY A 65 -6.13 -2.72 -18.08
N ILE A 66 -6.80 -1.94 -17.22
CA ILE A 66 -6.10 -0.99 -16.37
C ILE A 66 -5.37 -1.73 -15.22
N SER A 67 -4.15 -1.29 -14.92
CA SER A 67 -3.38 -1.81 -13.80
C SER A 67 -4.03 -1.49 -12.45
N GLY A 68 -3.69 -2.26 -11.40
CA GLY A 68 -4.19 -1.96 -10.05
C GLY A 68 -3.75 -0.59 -9.54
N ILE A 69 -2.59 -0.10 -9.96
CA ILE A 69 -2.14 1.26 -9.61
C ILE A 69 -3.04 2.32 -10.26
N GLU A 70 -3.37 2.17 -11.54
CA GLU A 70 -4.31 3.07 -12.23
C GLU A 70 -5.71 2.97 -11.63
N ALA A 71 -6.19 1.76 -11.33
CA ALA A 71 -7.46 1.56 -10.64
C ALA A 71 -7.48 2.23 -9.26
N LEU A 72 -6.40 2.12 -8.48
CA LEU A 72 -6.24 2.82 -7.19
C LEU A 72 -6.36 4.34 -7.35
N GLN A 73 -5.73 4.92 -8.37
CA GLN A 73 -5.83 6.36 -8.66
C GLN A 73 -7.27 6.77 -8.97
N HIS A 74 -7.96 6.00 -9.81
CA HIS A 74 -9.38 6.25 -10.11
C HIS A 74 -10.28 6.11 -8.88
N ILE A 75 -10.05 5.11 -8.04
CA ILE A 75 -10.77 4.92 -6.78
C ILE A 75 -10.54 6.11 -5.84
N ARG A 76 -9.29 6.56 -5.71
CA ARG A 76 -8.92 7.71 -4.89
C ARG A 76 -9.51 9.02 -5.39
N ALA A 77 -9.65 9.19 -6.70
CA ALA A 77 -10.33 10.36 -7.27
C ALA A 77 -11.82 10.41 -6.90
N VAL A 78 -12.46 9.25 -6.72
CA VAL A 78 -13.86 9.14 -6.29
C VAL A 78 -13.97 9.26 -4.77
N ASN A 79 -13.16 8.54 -4.03
CA ASN A 79 -13.13 8.55 -2.56
C ASN A 79 -11.69 8.63 -2.05
N PRO A 80 -11.18 9.83 -1.72
CA PRO A 80 -9.81 10.02 -1.23
C PRO A 80 -9.48 9.27 0.07
N LYS A 81 -10.50 8.88 0.84
CA LYS A 81 -10.34 8.15 2.11
C LYS A 81 -10.51 6.65 1.99
N GLN A 82 -10.74 6.12 0.76
CA GLN A 82 -10.94 4.70 0.55
C GLN A 82 -9.71 3.89 1.01
N LEU A 83 -9.92 2.90 1.87
CA LEU A 83 -8.86 1.98 2.25
C LEU A 83 -8.67 0.93 1.16
N VAL A 84 -7.44 0.82 0.66
CA VAL A 84 -7.07 -0.12 -0.39
C VAL A 84 -5.82 -0.87 0.03
N VAL A 85 -5.88 -2.19 0.02
CA VAL A 85 -4.74 -3.10 0.15
C VAL A 85 -4.39 -3.62 -1.24
N LEU A 86 -3.18 -3.34 -1.70
CA LEU A 86 -2.72 -3.84 -2.99
C LEU A 86 -2.21 -5.29 -2.86
N MET A 87 -2.54 -6.12 -3.86
CA MET A 87 -2.08 -7.51 -3.93
C MET A 87 -1.07 -7.66 -5.05
N THR A 88 0.00 -8.44 -4.84
CA THR A 88 1.04 -8.64 -5.85
C THR A 88 1.68 -10.01 -5.77
N ALA A 89 1.98 -10.62 -6.92
CA ALA A 89 2.81 -11.81 -7.01
C ALA A 89 4.32 -11.48 -6.94
N PHE A 90 4.71 -10.21 -7.08
CA PHE A 90 6.10 -9.76 -7.13
C PHE A 90 6.38 -8.78 -5.98
N GLY A 91 6.91 -9.33 -4.89
CA GLY A 91 7.30 -8.55 -3.70
C GLY A 91 8.64 -7.85 -3.84
N THR A 92 8.85 -7.08 -4.92
CA THR A 92 10.04 -6.23 -4.98
C THR A 92 9.86 -5.01 -4.08
N ALA A 93 10.97 -4.51 -3.53
CA ALA A 93 10.97 -3.26 -2.77
C ALA A 93 10.28 -2.12 -3.52
N GLN A 94 10.56 -2.05 -4.83
CA GLN A 94 9.98 -1.05 -5.72
C GLN A 94 8.45 -1.08 -5.73
N THR A 95 7.86 -2.26 -5.94
CA THR A 95 6.39 -2.43 -5.99
C THR A 95 5.73 -2.05 -4.66
N ALA A 96 6.35 -2.42 -3.53
CA ALA A 96 5.85 -2.09 -2.20
C ALA A 96 5.92 -0.58 -1.94
N ILE A 97 7.05 0.05 -2.25
CA ILE A 97 7.24 1.51 -2.08
C ILE A 97 6.24 2.28 -2.94
N GLU A 98 6.05 1.88 -4.21
CA GLU A 98 5.07 2.51 -5.09
C GLU A 98 3.64 2.36 -4.58
N ALA A 99 3.25 1.16 -4.15
CA ALA A 99 1.95 0.92 -3.55
C ALA A 99 1.65 1.93 -2.44
N MET A 100 2.59 2.10 -1.51
CA MET A 100 2.44 3.04 -0.39
C MET A 100 2.48 4.50 -0.83
N LYS A 101 3.36 4.85 -1.80
CA LYS A 101 3.45 6.21 -2.38
C LYS A 101 2.11 6.64 -3.02
N TYR A 102 1.40 5.71 -3.69
CA TYR A 102 0.08 5.97 -4.26
C TYR A 102 -1.06 5.94 -3.23
N GLY A 103 -0.72 5.82 -1.96
CA GLY A 103 -1.66 5.91 -0.87
C GLY A 103 -2.41 4.61 -0.58
N ALA A 104 -1.88 3.45 -0.96
CA ALA A 104 -2.40 2.19 -0.45
C ALA A 104 -2.30 2.17 1.08
N PHE A 105 -3.26 1.55 1.73
CA PHE A 105 -3.23 1.33 3.18
C PHE A 105 -2.15 0.32 3.56
N ASP A 106 -2.08 -0.77 2.79
CA ASP A 106 -1.09 -1.84 2.94
C ASP A 106 -0.91 -2.58 1.61
N TYR A 107 0.03 -3.53 1.56
CA TYR A 107 0.14 -4.46 0.46
C TYR A 107 0.27 -5.91 0.95
N LEU A 108 -0.15 -6.85 0.11
CA LEU A 108 -0.19 -8.28 0.40
C LEU A 108 0.46 -9.06 -0.74
N MET A 109 1.44 -9.91 -0.41
CA MET A 109 2.10 -10.77 -1.40
C MET A 109 1.31 -12.06 -1.64
N LYS A 110 1.15 -12.43 -2.90
CA LYS A 110 0.67 -13.75 -3.34
C LYS A 110 1.85 -14.76 -3.31
N PRO A 111 1.65 -16.02 -2.88
CA PRO A 111 0.42 -16.57 -2.29
C PRO A 111 0.15 -16.06 -0.87
N PHE A 112 -1.11 -15.92 -0.49
CA PHE A 112 -1.49 -15.35 0.80
C PHE A 112 -1.56 -16.41 1.90
N ASP A 113 -1.09 -16.03 3.09
CA ASP A 113 -1.48 -16.68 4.33
C ASP A 113 -2.87 -16.15 4.75
N PRO A 114 -3.88 -17.03 4.93
CA PRO A 114 -5.20 -16.65 5.40
C PRO A 114 -5.19 -15.82 6.69
N ALA A 115 -4.30 -16.13 7.63
CA ALA A 115 -4.18 -15.39 8.88
C ALA A 115 -3.71 -13.94 8.62
N LYS A 116 -2.77 -13.75 7.70
CA LYS A 116 -2.28 -12.42 7.30
C LYS A 116 -3.38 -11.59 6.62
N VAL A 117 -4.18 -12.20 5.75
CA VAL A 117 -5.35 -11.54 5.12
C VAL A 117 -6.30 -11.00 6.18
N LEU A 118 -6.67 -11.83 7.15
CA LEU A 118 -7.59 -11.44 8.22
C LEU A 118 -7.01 -10.34 9.11
N THR A 119 -5.73 -10.44 9.48
CA THR A 119 -5.04 -9.42 10.29
C THR A 119 -5.03 -8.05 9.59
N ILE A 120 -4.71 -8.03 8.29
CA ILE A 120 -4.71 -6.79 7.49
C ILE A 120 -6.14 -6.22 7.40
N ALA A 121 -7.15 -7.08 7.15
CA ALA A 121 -8.54 -6.64 7.07
C ALA A 121 -9.02 -6.05 8.41
N GLU A 122 -8.76 -6.70 9.54
CA GLU A 122 -9.11 -6.22 10.87
C GLU A 122 -8.42 -4.88 11.20
N THR A 123 -7.13 -4.76 10.89
CA THR A 123 -6.36 -3.53 11.12
C THR A 123 -6.88 -2.38 10.26
N ALA A 124 -7.16 -2.63 8.98
CA ALA A 124 -7.71 -1.63 8.06
C ALA A 124 -9.10 -1.15 8.50
N LEU A 125 -10.00 -2.09 8.85
CA LEU A 125 -11.34 -1.75 9.30
C LEU A 125 -11.34 -0.98 10.63
N LYS A 126 -10.43 -1.30 11.54
CA LYS A 126 -10.23 -0.54 12.78
C LYS A 126 -9.72 0.88 12.48
N ALA A 127 -8.71 1.02 11.62
CA ALA A 127 -8.21 2.33 11.20
C ALA A 127 -9.30 3.16 10.50
N HIS A 128 -10.20 2.54 9.72
CA HIS A 128 -11.34 3.22 9.11
C HIS A 128 -12.30 3.79 10.16
N ALA A 129 -12.52 3.05 11.26
CA ALA A 129 -13.33 3.54 12.37
C ALA A 129 -12.71 4.77 13.04
N ASP A 130 -11.39 4.75 13.26
CA ASP A 130 -10.63 5.82 13.92
C ASP A 130 -10.48 7.05 12.99
N MET A 131 -10.30 6.87 11.67
CA MET A 131 -10.18 7.96 10.68
C MET A 131 -11.46 8.76 10.44
N ARG A 132 -12.63 8.28 10.83
CA ARG A 132 -13.84 9.11 10.88
C ARG A 132 -13.71 10.27 11.86
N ALA A 133 -12.72 10.24 12.74
CA ALA A 133 -12.45 11.26 13.76
C ALA A 133 -11.39 12.32 13.36
N VAL A 134 -10.57 12.13 12.28
CA VAL A 134 -9.47 13.05 11.92
C VAL A 134 -9.32 13.28 10.41
N VAL A 135 -9.04 14.53 10.01
CA VAL A 135 -9.15 15.13 8.67
C VAL A 135 -7.82 15.21 7.90
N ASN A 136 -7.90 14.93 6.57
CA ASN A 136 -7.11 15.42 5.39
C ASN A 136 -5.61 15.21 5.22
N TYR A 137 -5.25 14.47 4.13
CA TYR A 137 -3.99 14.64 3.37
C TYR A 137 -4.17 14.26 1.87
N LYS A 138 -3.54 15.00 0.95
CA LYS A 138 -3.54 14.75 -0.52
C LYS A 138 -2.14 14.45 -1.03
N PRO A 139 -1.89 13.42 -1.87
CA PRO A 139 -0.65 13.23 -2.62
C PRO A 139 -0.78 13.49 -4.13
N THR A 140 0.29 13.97 -4.76
CA THR A 140 0.42 14.25 -6.20
C THR A 140 1.45 13.29 -6.83
N ILE A 141 1.23 12.84 -8.08
CA ILE A 141 1.92 11.71 -8.73
C ILE A 141 2.73 12.18 -9.94
N ASN A 142 3.93 11.59 -10.17
CA ASN A 142 4.60 11.52 -11.46
C ASN A 142 5.33 10.16 -11.61
N SER A 143 5.21 9.57 -12.81
CA SER A 143 5.69 8.25 -13.23
C SER A 143 7.11 8.29 -13.82
N ASP A 144 7.74 7.10 -13.85
CA ASP A 144 8.94 6.65 -14.55
C ASP A 144 10.29 6.78 -13.83
N ASP A 145 10.77 5.63 -13.32
CA ASP A 145 12.11 5.08 -13.55
C ASP A 145 12.36 3.81 -12.73
N TYR A 146 12.40 2.68 -13.44
CA TYR A 146 12.69 1.35 -12.86
C TYR A 146 14.13 0.94 -13.22
N LYS A 147 15.09 1.10 -12.32
CA LYS A 147 16.28 0.23 -12.24
C LYS A 147 17.10 0.54 -10.98
N GLU A 148 17.46 -0.54 -10.26
CA GLU A 148 18.31 -0.63 -9.06
C GLU A 148 17.64 -0.23 -7.73
N GLY A 149 17.11 -1.21 -7.01
CA GLY A 149 16.45 -1.06 -5.73
C GLY A 149 17.01 -1.96 -4.63
N ILE A 150 16.69 -1.64 -3.40
CA ILE A 150 16.93 -2.49 -2.24
C ILE A 150 16.27 -3.85 -2.49
N VAL A 151 17.03 -4.94 -2.27
CA VAL A 151 16.53 -6.31 -2.43
C VAL A 151 16.26 -6.91 -1.05
N GLY A 152 15.09 -7.51 -0.87
CA GLY A 152 14.75 -8.25 0.35
C GLY A 152 13.30 -8.73 0.32
N SER A 153 13.08 -10.00 0.68
CA SER A 153 11.75 -10.62 0.74
C SER A 153 11.31 -10.94 2.17
N SER A 154 12.16 -10.67 3.18
CA SER A 154 11.80 -10.93 4.57
C SER A 154 10.66 -10.02 5.06
N PRO A 155 9.81 -10.47 5.99
CA PRO A 155 8.74 -9.64 6.55
C PRO A 155 9.24 -8.31 7.10
N VAL A 156 10.40 -8.30 7.77
CA VAL A 156 11.02 -7.08 8.32
C VAL A 156 11.39 -6.08 7.21
N MET A 157 11.94 -6.55 6.09
CA MET A 157 12.25 -5.67 4.95
C MET A 157 10.98 -5.16 4.27
N GLN A 158 9.91 -5.94 4.23
CA GLN A 158 8.63 -5.48 3.73
C GLN A 158 8.09 -4.30 4.55
N ASP A 159 8.23 -4.34 5.88
CA ASP A 159 7.84 -3.22 6.75
C ASP A 159 8.71 -1.98 6.51
N VAL A 160 10.01 -2.15 6.29
CA VAL A 160 10.91 -1.05 5.88
C VAL A 160 10.43 -0.42 4.56
N PHE A 161 10.05 -1.21 3.56
CA PHE A 161 9.54 -0.69 2.28
C PHE A 161 8.23 0.09 2.42
N LYS A 162 7.33 -0.37 3.29
CA LYS A 162 6.10 0.36 3.62
C LYS A 162 6.43 1.74 4.21
N ILE A 163 7.33 1.79 5.19
CA ILE A 163 7.76 3.05 5.82
C ILE A 163 8.41 3.99 4.79
N ILE A 164 9.30 3.48 3.93
CA ILE A 164 9.89 4.27 2.84
C ILE A 164 8.78 4.91 1.99
N GLY A 165 7.81 4.13 1.52
CA GLY A 165 6.71 4.63 0.70
C GLY A 165 5.88 5.71 1.42
N GLN A 166 5.62 5.54 2.71
CA GLN A 166 4.87 6.52 3.52
C GLN A 166 5.62 7.84 3.69
N VAL A 167 6.92 7.80 4.01
CA VAL A 167 7.70 9.02 4.27
C VAL A 167 8.03 9.80 2.99
N THR A 168 8.09 9.15 1.84
CA THR A 168 8.37 9.81 0.55
C THR A 168 7.29 10.79 0.10
N ALA A 169 6.09 10.68 0.66
CA ALA A 169 4.97 11.59 0.41
C ALA A 169 5.01 12.88 1.26
N SER A 170 5.99 13.03 2.16
CA SER A 170 6.07 14.15 3.11
C SER A 170 7.49 14.73 3.20
N ASP A 171 7.62 15.92 3.80
CA ASP A 171 8.90 16.62 4.04
C ASP A 171 9.45 16.38 5.47
N VAL A 172 9.15 15.25 6.08
CA VAL A 172 9.63 14.91 7.43
C VAL A 172 11.13 14.58 7.43
N THR A 173 11.80 14.88 8.54
CA THR A 173 13.16 14.40 8.80
C THR A 173 13.11 12.93 9.17
N VAL A 174 13.92 12.11 8.49
CA VAL A 174 13.98 10.66 8.71
C VAL A 174 15.29 10.29 9.38
N MET A 175 15.22 9.61 10.53
CA MET A 175 16.37 8.98 11.18
C MET A 175 16.40 7.49 10.83
N ILE A 176 17.52 7.01 10.27
CA ILE A 176 17.73 5.61 9.90
C ILE A 176 18.78 5.01 10.82
N THR A 177 18.39 4.02 11.62
CA THR A 177 19.26 3.34 12.57
C THR A 177 19.53 1.89 12.15
N GLY A 178 20.64 1.34 12.61
CA GLY A 178 21.04 -0.05 12.34
C GLY A 178 22.57 -0.23 12.43
N GLU A 179 23.01 -1.46 12.46
CA GLU A 179 24.44 -1.81 12.53
C GLU A 179 25.22 -1.37 11.27
N SER A 180 26.55 -1.35 11.34
CA SER A 180 27.39 -1.05 10.18
C SER A 180 27.16 -2.11 9.08
N GLY A 181 27.09 -1.66 7.82
CA GLY A 181 26.89 -2.55 6.68
C GLY A 181 25.45 -3.00 6.40
N THR A 182 24.45 -2.61 7.20
CA THR A 182 23.04 -3.02 7.01
C THR A 182 22.31 -2.32 5.85
N GLY A 183 22.97 -1.47 5.08
CA GLY A 183 22.36 -0.82 3.91
C GLY A 183 21.59 0.48 4.21
N LYS A 184 21.84 1.16 5.32
CA LYS A 184 21.19 2.43 5.68
C LYS A 184 21.26 3.49 4.58
N GLU A 185 22.39 3.58 3.87
CA GLU A 185 22.55 4.51 2.75
C GLU A 185 21.62 4.14 1.57
N LEU A 186 21.42 2.85 1.31
CA LEU A 186 20.48 2.39 0.28
C LEU A 186 19.05 2.79 0.62
N VAL A 187 18.67 2.72 1.90
CA VAL A 187 17.37 3.19 2.39
C VAL A 187 17.23 4.70 2.17
N ALA A 188 18.24 5.50 2.55
CA ALA A 188 18.22 6.94 2.35
C ALA A 188 18.13 7.34 0.86
N ARG A 189 18.89 6.67 -0.01
CA ARG A 189 18.82 6.85 -1.46
C ARG A 189 17.47 6.44 -2.03
N SER A 190 16.87 5.38 -1.51
CA SER A 190 15.53 4.94 -1.91
C SER A 190 14.47 5.98 -1.53
N ILE A 191 14.54 6.55 -0.31
CA ILE A 191 13.65 7.64 0.12
C ILE A 191 13.79 8.83 -0.83
N TRP A 192 15.03 9.28 -1.11
CA TRP A 192 15.26 10.39 -2.04
C TRP A 192 14.71 10.09 -3.44
N LYS A 193 15.02 8.92 -4.00
CA LYS A 193 14.62 8.51 -5.37
C LYS A 193 13.10 8.49 -5.55
N HIS A 194 12.34 8.13 -4.51
CA HIS A 194 10.89 8.02 -4.57
C HIS A 194 10.15 9.27 -4.06
N SER A 195 10.89 10.27 -3.53
CA SER A 195 10.31 11.52 -3.04
C SER A 195 10.11 12.54 -4.17
N HIS A 196 9.40 13.64 -3.87
CA HIS A 196 9.29 14.79 -4.76
C HIS A 196 10.64 15.50 -5.02
N ARG A 197 11.71 15.07 -4.34
CA ARG A 197 13.09 15.56 -4.51
C ARG A 197 13.94 14.67 -5.41
N ALA A 198 13.39 13.67 -6.09
CA ALA A 198 14.12 12.71 -6.92
C ALA A 198 15.00 13.37 -8.02
N GLY A 199 14.60 14.55 -8.53
CA GLY A 199 15.40 15.32 -9.49
C GLY A 199 16.36 16.34 -8.86
N LYS A 200 16.49 16.41 -7.54
CA LYS A 200 17.36 17.33 -6.83
C LYS A 200 18.68 16.65 -6.44
N PRO A 201 19.78 17.40 -6.19
CA PRO A 201 21.01 16.80 -5.71
C PRO A 201 20.83 16.02 -4.40
N PHE A 202 21.40 14.81 -4.33
CA PHE A 202 21.54 14.04 -3.10
C PHE A 202 22.95 14.28 -2.54
N ILE A 203 23.05 14.94 -1.39
CA ILE A 203 24.33 15.27 -0.76
C ILE A 203 24.51 14.36 0.46
N ALA A 204 25.49 13.45 0.39
CA ALA A 204 25.89 12.63 1.53
C ALA A 204 27.06 13.26 2.26
N VAL A 205 26.91 13.50 3.57
CA VAL A 205 27.98 14.06 4.42
C VAL A 205 28.37 13.02 5.46
N ASN A 206 29.66 12.64 5.48
CA ASN A 206 30.21 11.80 6.53
C ASN A 206 30.70 12.68 7.68
N CYS A 207 29.86 12.82 8.70
CA CYS A 207 30.19 13.66 9.87
C CYS A 207 31.43 13.17 10.64
N ALA A 208 31.74 11.87 10.62
CA ALA A 208 32.93 11.34 11.26
C ALA A 208 34.25 11.70 10.52
N ALA A 209 34.16 12.17 9.28
CA ALA A 209 35.30 12.62 8.51
C ALA A 209 35.52 14.15 8.58
N ILE A 210 34.69 14.88 9.32
CA ILE A 210 34.85 16.32 9.54
C ILE A 210 35.87 16.53 10.67
N PRO A 211 37.02 17.23 10.45
CA PRO A 211 37.98 17.50 11.49
C PRO A 211 37.37 18.40 12.59
N ASP A 212 37.73 18.14 13.85
CA ASP A 212 37.34 18.95 15.02
C ASP A 212 38.14 20.27 15.07
N ASN A 213 38.06 21.11 14.07
CA ASN A 213 38.75 22.42 14.05
C ASN A 213 37.75 23.56 13.95
#